data_bfb1c6cb98b9b7310844cea36de02f15
#
_entry.id   bfb1c6cb98b9b7310844cea36de02f15
#
_cell.length_a   1.000
_cell.length_b   1.000
_cell.length_c   1.000
_cell.angle_alpha   90.00
_cell.angle_beta   90.00
_cell.angle_gamma   90.00
#
_symmetry.space_group_name_H-M   'P 1'
#
loop_
_entity.id
_entity.type
_entity.pdbx_description
1 polymer ?
#
loop_
_entity_poly.entity_id
_entity_poly.type
_entity_poly.pdbx_seq_one_letter_code
_entity_poly.pdbx_strand_id
1 'polypeptide(L)'
;MKPTSAFLSLLVLAFASGSAFAQNPVPPVWHQPTYSDIYCAGFIADKPLESGLFVVTGEEGGLKAIYSAGDTIFLSRGAGNIVNPGGEYMVLRASTDPVPQEFFKGQKEMLRSLGTLYKEVGRIRVNIVHEKTATANVMNSCGEIQAGDIAIPFNQKPAPKFLSAGFDRFAPPSGKNEGLIVTGREFLNTLGTGDKVYLNIGASKGVEVGQSYRIYRTFLPGVKDPSRMYATGYVPEYAGKERMNYKLTDYQKRALPRDVIGEIVILWVEGRTATGYITMATTEIYSGDQVELK
;
A
#
# COMPACT_ATOMS: atom_id res chain seq x y z
N MET A 1 -65.57 -6.93 -66.44
CA MET A 1 -64.14 -6.63 -66.38
C MET A 1 -63.90 -5.83 -65.15
N LYS A 2 -63.28 -6.39 -64.13
CA LYS A 2 -62.99 -5.73 -62.88
C LYS A 2 -61.44 -5.50 -62.80
N PRO A 3 -60.93 -4.32 -62.41
CA PRO A 3 -59.53 -4.17 -62.14
C PRO A 3 -59.21 -4.50 -60.68
N THR A 4 -58.28 -5.37 -60.53
CA THR A 4 -57.67 -5.74 -59.20
C THR A 4 -56.71 -4.67 -58.78
N SER A 5 -56.99 -4.05 -57.58
CA SER A 5 -56.14 -3.09 -56.93
C SER A 5 -55.07 -3.81 -56.09
N ALA A 6 -53.81 -3.62 -56.44
CA ALA A 6 -52.68 -4.13 -55.69
C ALA A 6 -52.29 -3.14 -54.60
N PHE A 7 -52.48 -3.51 -53.37
CA PHE A 7 -51.96 -2.75 -52.19
C PHE A 7 -50.46 -3.01 -52.00
N LEU A 8 -49.69 -2.00 -52.21
CA LEU A 8 -48.24 -2.00 -51.92
C LEU A 8 -48.02 -1.59 -50.42
N SER A 9 -47.79 -2.57 -49.58
CA SER A 9 -47.48 -2.31 -48.17
C SER A 9 -46.01 -1.84 -48.01
N LEU A 10 -45.82 -0.59 -47.73
CA LEU A 10 -44.52 0.02 -47.43
C LEU A 10 -44.15 -0.30 -45.99
N LEU A 11 -43.21 -1.23 -45.78
CA LEU A 11 -42.67 -1.57 -44.46
C LEU A 11 -41.61 -0.52 -44.09
N VAL A 12 -41.93 0.43 -43.19
CA VAL A 12 -40.99 1.41 -42.64
C VAL A 12 -40.22 0.73 -41.50
N LEU A 13 -38.96 0.34 -41.77
CA LEU A 13 -38.03 -0.07 -40.75
C LEU A 13 -37.54 1.21 -39.97
N ALA A 14 -38.09 1.42 -38.81
CA ALA A 14 -37.54 2.42 -37.86
C ALA A 14 -36.23 1.88 -37.27
N PHE A 15 -35.10 2.38 -37.76
CA PHE A 15 -33.82 2.20 -37.08
C PHE A 15 -33.86 3.00 -35.78
N ALA A 16 -34.06 2.32 -34.66
CA ALA A 16 -33.79 2.87 -33.34
C ALA A 16 -32.27 3.02 -33.21
N SER A 17 -31.75 4.22 -33.49
CA SER A 17 -30.41 4.62 -33.17
C SER A 17 -30.32 4.68 -31.63
N GLY A 18 -29.93 3.57 -31.01
CA GLY A 18 -29.56 3.52 -29.59
C GLY A 18 -28.40 4.48 -29.39
N SER A 19 -28.66 5.60 -28.76
CA SER A 19 -27.63 6.49 -28.26
C SER A 19 -26.81 5.66 -27.26
N ALA A 20 -25.61 5.24 -27.66
CA ALA A 20 -24.62 4.73 -26.74
C ALA A 20 -24.31 5.91 -25.77
N PHE A 21 -24.87 5.86 -24.59
CA PHE A 21 -24.46 6.76 -23.51
C PHE A 21 -23.00 6.43 -23.25
N ALA A 22 -22.08 7.25 -23.74
CA ALA A 22 -20.71 7.26 -23.28
C ALA A 22 -20.80 7.49 -21.78
N GLN A 23 -20.53 6.44 -20.98
CA GLN A 23 -20.42 6.57 -19.55
C GLN A 23 -19.28 7.57 -19.31
N ASN A 24 -19.62 8.75 -18.85
CA ASN A 24 -18.62 9.70 -18.40
C ASN A 24 -17.77 8.97 -17.35
N PRO A 25 -16.44 8.93 -17.51
CA PRO A 25 -15.60 8.28 -16.53
C PRO A 25 -15.90 8.88 -15.15
N VAL A 26 -16.27 8.02 -14.21
CA VAL A 26 -16.51 8.44 -12.83
C VAL A 26 -15.22 9.12 -12.34
N PRO A 27 -15.30 10.38 -11.88
CA PRO A 27 -14.10 11.06 -11.42
C PRO A 27 -13.46 10.28 -10.28
N PRO A 28 -12.13 10.18 -10.24
CA PRO A 28 -11.44 9.45 -9.17
C PRO A 28 -11.78 10.07 -7.81
N VAL A 29 -12.04 9.19 -6.84
CA VAL A 29 -12.33 9.58 -5.46
C VAL A 29 -11.07 9.42 -4.64
N TRP A 30 -10.67 10.49 -3.92
CA TRP A 30 -9.54 10.44 -3.00
C TRP A 30 -10.00 10.07 -1.59
N HIS A 31 -9.27 9.14 -0.99
CA HIS A 31 -9.47 8.72 0.38
C HIS A 31 -8.42 9.33 1.30
N GLN A 32 -8.86 9.92 2.39
CA GLN A 32 -7.97 10.42 3.43
C GLN A 32 -7.58 9.28 4.38
N PRO A 33 -6.31 9.20 4.81
CA PRO A 33 -5.92 8.26 5.82
C PRO A 33 -6.61 8.57 7.16
N THR A 34 -7.17 7.55 7.77
CA THR A 34 -7.77 7.61 9.11
C THR A 34 -6.70 7.51 10.20
N TYR A 35 -7.08 7.70 11.45
CA TYR A 35 -6.21 7.44 12.60
C TYR A 35 -5.62 6.03 12.56
N SER A 36 -6.44 5.03 12.29
CA SER A 36 -5.99 3.64 12.17
C SER A 36 -4.99 3.46 11.03
N ASP A 37 -5.17 4.15 9.90
CA ASP A 37 -4.23 4.07 8.78
C ASP A 37 -2.85 4.61 9.14
N ILE A 38 -2.80 5.67 9.96
CA ILE A 38 -1.54 6.29 10.39
C ILE A 38 -0.81 5.44 11.42
N TYR A 39 -1.54 4.91 12.41
CA TYR A 39 -0.95 4.19 13.56
C TYR A 39 -0.89 2.68 13.39
N CYS A 40 -1.38 2.14 12.27
CA CYS A 40 -1.31 0.73 11.92
C CYS A 40 -0.62 0.48 10.57
N ALA A 41 0.13 1.47 10.08
CA ALA A 41 0.76 1.39 8.77
C ALA A 41 1.96 0.42 8.72
N GLY A 42 2.70 0.34 9.82
CA GLY A 42 4.00 -0.31 9.85
C GLY A 42 5.07 0.51 9.12
N PHE A 43 6.31 0.04 9.14
CA PHE A 43 7.44 0.70 8.48
C PHE A 43 8.61 -0.28 8.30
N ILE A 44 9.54 0.06 7.41
CA ILE A 44 10.80 -0.66 7.28
C ILE A 44 11.87 0.18 7.97
N ALA A 45 12.37 -0.31 9.11
CA ALA A 45 13.46 0.33 9.83
C ALA A 45 14.81 -0.01 9.19
N ASP A 46 15.67 0.98 8.99
CA ASP A 46 17.01 0.82 8.40
C ASP A 46 17.90 -0.15 9.19
N LYS A 47 17.66 -0.26 10.49
CA LYS A 47 18.34 -1.19 11.41
C LYS A 47 17.30 -1.88 12.29
N PRO A 48 17.58 -3.10 12.73
CA PRO A 48 16.74 -3.76 13.74
C PRO A 48 16.55 -2.87 14.95
N LEU A 49 15.30 -2.78 15.44
CA LEU A 49 15.00 -2.01 16.63
C LEU A 49 15.49 -2.78 17.86
N GLU A 50 16.37 -2.13 18.63
CA GLU A 50 16.83 -2.64 19.91
C GLU A 50 15.80 -2.24 20.97
N SER A 51 14.96 -3.18 21.37
CA SER A 51 14.05 -3.01 22.50
C SER A 51 14.26 -4.12 23.51
N GLY A 52 14.67 -3.73 24.73
CA GLY A 52 14.71 -4.66 25.85
C GLY A 52 13.33 -4.89 26.48
N LEU A 53 12.29 -4.24 25.98
CA LEU A 53 10.91 -4.35 26.46
C LEU A 53 10.07 -5.12 25.45
N PHE A 54 9.44 -6.21 25.90
CA PHE A 54 8.57 -7.04 25.06
C PHE A 54 7.39 -7.58 25.87
N VAL A 55 6.36 -8.01 25.17
CA VAL A 55 5.19 -8.68 25.74
C VAL A 55 5.57 -10.08 26.20
N VAL A 56 5.32 -10.42 27.45
CA VAL A 56 5.60 -11.76 28.01
C VAL A 56 4.38 -12.66 27.86
N THR A 57 3.22 -12.20 28.32
CA THR A 57 1.92 -12.90 28.28
C THR A 57 0.82 -11.92 28.67
N GLY A 58 -0.41 -12.38 28.79
CA GLY A 58 -1.52 -11.62 29.35
C GLY A 58 -2.11 -12.30 30.60
N GLU A 59 -3.17 -11.72 31.13
CA GLU A 59 -3.85 -12.13 32.37
C GLU A 59 -4.31 -13.60 32.33
N GLU A 60 -4.75 -14.07 31.15
CA GLU A 60 -5.18 -15.46 30.92
C GLU A 60 -4.04 -16.33 30.35
N GLY A 61 -2.81 -16.06 30.80
CA GLY A 61 -1.62 -16.77 30.35
C GLY A 61 -1.77 -18.28 30.43
N GLY A 62 -1.46 -18.97 29.35
CA GLY A 62 -1.65 -20.40 29.19
C GLY A 62 -3.00 -20.82 28.55
N LEU A 63 -4.01 -19.97 28.57
CA LEU A 63 -5.28 -20.20 27.89
C LEU A 63 -5.45 -19.29 26.67
N LYS A 64 -4.87 -18.08 26.71
CA LYS A 64 -4.96 -17.08 25.65
C LYS A 64 -3.56 -16.70 25.16
N ALA A 65 -3.32 -16.88 23.87
CA ALA A 65 -2.02 -16.57 23.24
C ALA A 65 -2.05 -15.26 22.43
N ILE A 66 -3.23 -14.69 22.21
CA ILE A 66 -3.47 -13.53 21.34
C ILE A 66 -4.23 -12.48 22.14
N TYR A 67 -3.75 -11.23 22.12
CA TYR A 67 -4.32 -10.12 22.88
C TYR A 67 -4.78 -9.00 21.96
N SER A 68 -5.84 -8.32 22.34
CA SER A 68 -6.48 -7.25 21.61
C SER A 68 -6.88 -6.07 22.52
N ALA A 69 -7.49 -5.04 21.97
CA ALA A 69 -7.95 -3.88 22.73
C ALA A 69 -8.83 -4.29 23.92
N GLY A 70 -8.52 -3.75 25.09
CA GLY A 70 -9.17 -4.06 26.37
C GLY A 70 -8.48 -5.13 27.21
N ASP A 71 -7.60 -5.94 26.60
CA ASP A 71 -6.88 -6.97 27.35
C ASP A 71 -5.77 -6.37 28.24
N THR A 72 -5.47 -7.08 29.32
CA THR A 72 -4.32 -6.82 30.20
C THR A 72 -3.17 -7.74 29.81
N ILE A 73 -1.98 -7.17 29.66
CA ILE A 73 -0.73 -7.88 29.30
C ILE A 73 0.40 -7.55 30.27
N PHE A 74 1.38 -8.42 30.30
CA PHE A 74 2.58 -8.26 31.12
C PHE A 74 3.82 -8.04 30.25
N LEU A 75 4.65 -7.07 30.66
CA LEU A 75 5.87 -6.69 29.96
C LEU A 75 7.11 -7.22 30.69
N SER A 76 8.18 -7.44 29.96
CA SER A 76 9.43 -8.07 30.41
C SER A 76 10.31 -7.22 31.34
N ARG A 77 9.94 -5.96 31.59
CA ARG A 77 10.72 -5.02 32.43
C ARG A 77 9.82 -4.35 33.45
N GLY A 78 10.41 -4.05 34.62
CA GLY A 78 9.77 -3.39 35.72
C GLY A 78 10.55 -2.16 36.22
N ALA A 79 10.51 -1.90 37.54
CA ALA A 79 11.12 -0.76 38.15
C ALA A 79 12.62 -0.59 37.85
N GLY A 80 13.07 0.66 37.70
CA GLY A 80 14.47 0.96 37.36
C GLY A 80 14.82 0.82 35.87
N ASN A 81 13.86 0.52 35.01
CA ASN A 81 14.02 0.44 33.57
C ASN A 81 13.26 1.57 32.85
N ILE A 82 13.20 1.49 31.55
CA ILE A 82 12.51 2.47 30.67
C ILE A 82 10.98 2.51 30.84
N VAL A 83 10.42 1.73 31.75
CA VAL A 83 8.97 1.59 31.93
C VAL A 83 8.49 2.52 33.06
N ASN A 84 7.54 3.40 32.73
CA ASN A 84 6.95 4.32 33.66
C ASN A 84 5.44 4.08 33.81
N PRO A 85 4.85 4.23 35.01
CA PRO A 85 3.40 4.21 35.17
C PRO A 85 2.75 5.30 34.34
N GLY A 86 1.65 4.96 33.64
CA GLY A 86 0.97 5.85 32.71
C GLY A 86 1.69 6.00 31.35
N GLY A 87 2.89 5.47 31.19
CA GLY A 87 3.64 5.49 29.93
C GLY A 87 2.93 4.71 28.84
N GLU A 88 2.98 5.24 27.62
CA GLU A 88 2.39 4.61 26.46
C GLU A 88 3.48 4.07 25.53
N TYR A 89 3.21 2.90 24.98
CA TYR A 89 4.15 2.19 24.12
C TYR A 89 3.43 1.68 22.88
N MET A 90 4.13 1.74 21.75
CA MET A 90 3.75 1.08 20.52
C MET A 90 4.27 -0.34 20.54
N VAL A 91 3.42 -1.30 20.22
CA VAL A 91 3.77 -2.72 20.13
C VAL A 91 4.02 -3.06 18.67
N LEU A 92 5.17 -3.66 18.41
CA LEU A 92 5.69 -3.93 17.06
C LEU A 92 6.08 -5.39 16.93
N ARG A 93 5.90 -5.94 15.74
CA ARG A 93 6.39 -7.26 15.37
C ARG A 93 7.25 -7.19 14.13
N ALA A 94 8.49 -7.68 14.22
CA ALA A 94 9.32 -7.89 13.04
C ALA A 94 8.65 -8.93 12.14
N SER A 95 8.61 -8.66 10.85
CA SER A 95 7.91 -9.49 9.88
C SER A 95 8.81 -9.77 8.68
N THR A 96 8.74 -11.01 8.20
CA THR A 96 9.42 -11.46 6.99
C THR A 96 8.40 -11.94 5.98
N ASP A 97 8.69 -11.75 4.69
CA ASP A 97 7.83 -12.22 3.61
C ASP A 97 7.73 -13.76 3.65
N PRO A 98 6.52 -14.32 3.87
CA PRO A 98 6.32 -15.75 3.91
C PRO A 98 6.34 -16.41 2.52
N VAL A 99 6.19 -15.62 1.44
CA VAL A 99 6.12 -16.12 0.08
C VAL A 99 7.51 -16.32 -0.48
N PRO A 100 7.92 -17.55 -0.93
CA PRO A 100 9.25 -17.76 -1.45
C PRO A 100 9.51 -17.12 -2.81
N GLN A 101 8.47 -16.87 -3.61
CA GLN A 101 8.57 -16.27 -4.94
C GLN A 101 8.65 -14.75 -4.87
N GLU A 102 9.48 -14.17 -5.74
CA GLU A 102 9.51 -12.71 -5.95
C GLU A 102 8.39 -12.29 -6.88
N PHE A 103 7.77 -11.16 -6.57
CA PHE A 103 6.79 -10.56 -7.47
C PHE A 103 7.48 -9.89 -8.66
N PHE A 104 8.58 -9.20 -8.43
CA PHE A 104 9.46 -8.68 -9.47
C PHE A 104 10.92 -9.06 -9.17
N LYS A 105 11.73 -9.17 -10.20
CA LYS A 105 13.14 -9.59 -10.06
C LYS A 105 13.92 -8.68 -9.11
N GLY A 106 14.50 -9.25 -8.07
CA GLY A 106 15.30 -8.55 -7.06
C GLY A 106 14.51 -7.93 -5.92
N GLN A 107 13.18 -8.16 -5.83
CA GLN A 107 12.35 -7.64 -4.75
C GLN A 107 12.86 -8.05 -3.37
N LYS A 108 13.18 -9.33 -3.18
CA LYS A 108 13.64 -9.84 -1.87
C LYS A 108 15.02 -9.33 -1.48
N GLU A 109 15.90 -9.17 -2.44
CA GLU A 109 17.20 -8.55 -2.21
C GLU A 109 17.03 -7.09 -1.81
N MET A 110 16.17 -6.36 -2.51
CA MET A 110 15.81 -4.97 -2.17
C MET A 110 15.23 -4.89 -0.76
N LEU A 111 14.22 -5.68 -0.40
CA LEU A 111 13.64 -5.70 0.94
C LEU A 111 14.71 -5.93 2.01
N ARG A 112 15.57 -6.93 1.84
CA ARG A 112 16.66 -7.23 2.79
C ARG A 112 17.66 -6.08 2.91
N SER A 113 17.98 -5.42 1.80
CA SER A 113 18.91 -4.28 1.80
C SER A 113 18.34 -3.04 2.46
N LEU A 114 17.01 -2.84 2.42
CA LEU A 114 16.33 -1.70 3.02
C LEU A 114 16.23 -1.81 4.53
N GLY A 115 16.14 -3.02 5.09
CA GLY A 115 16.11 -3.23 6.53
C GLY A 115 15.06 -4.23 7.00
N THR A 116 14.54 -4.01 8.21
CA THR A 116 13.56 -4.88 8.84
C THR A 116 12.16 -4.26 8.79
N LEU A 117 11.19 -4.98 8.23
CA LEU A 117 9.80 -4.55 8.25
C LEU A 117 9.20 -4.84 9.61
N TYR A 118 8.62 -3.82 10.22
CA TYR A 118 7.86 -3.90 11.46
C TYR A 118 6.38 -3.66 11.21
N LYS A 119 5.55 -4.59 11.66
CA LYS A 119 4.09 -4.38 11.78
C LYS A 119 3.81 -3.67 13.10
N GLU A 120 3.01 -2.63 13.05
CA GLU A 120 2.42 -2.04 14.26
C GLU A 120 1.23 -2.90 14.64
N VAL A 121 1.31 -3.62 15.76
CA VAL A 121 0.26 -4.55 16.20
C VAL A 121 -0.65 -3.94 17.26
N GLY A 122 -0.22 -2.87 17.93
CA GLY A 122 -1.08 -2.15 18.86
C GLY A 122 -0.39 -1.05 19.65
N ARG A 123 -1.17 -0.42 20.52
CA ARG A 123 -0.73 0.60 21.50
C ARG A 123 -1.19 0.19 22.87
N ILE A 124 -0.28 0.27 23.83
CA ILE A 124 -0.50 -0.11 25.23
C ILE A 124 -0.21 1.04 26.15
N ARG A 125 -0.83 1.02 27.34
CA ARG A 125 -0.53 1.94 28.44
C ARG A 125 -0.20 1.14 29.68
N VAL A 126 0.95 1.45 30.30
CA VAL A 126 1.40 0.83 31.54
C VAL A 126 0.57 1.35 32.71
N ASN A 127 -0.04 0.45 33.46
CA ASN A 127 -0.83 0.79 34.66
C ASN A 127 -0.01 0.61 35.93
N ILE A 128 0.70 -0.52 36.04
CA ILE A 128 1.46 -0.89 37.25
C ILE A 128 2.87 -1.30 36.85
N VAL A 129 3.84 -0.76 37.55
CA VAL A 129 5.26 -1.17 37.43
C VAL A 129 5.61 -1.98 38.66
N HIS A 130 5.93 -3.26 38.45
CA HIS A 130 6.40 -4.20 39.44
C HIS A 130 7.94 -4.18 39.49
N GLU A 131 8.54 -4.92 40.40
CA GLU A 131 9.99 -4.99 40.51
C GLU A 131 10.68 -5.47 39.22
N LYS A 132 10.15 -6.53 38.57
CA LYS A 132 10.76 -7.17 37.41
C LYS A 132 9.93 -7.09 36.13
N THR A 133 8.64 -6.77 36.23
CA THR A 133 7.67 -6.75 35.14
C THR A 133 6.82 -5.48 35.21
N ALA A 134 6.00 -5.23 34.19
CA ALA A 134 4.96 -4.23 34.26
C ALA A 134 3.64 -4.79 33.71
N THR A 135 2.54 -4.29 34.26
CA THR A 135 1.18 -4.57 33.78
C THR A 135 0.73 -3.42 32.90
N ALA A 136 0.24 -3.73 31.71
CA ALA A 136 -0.25 -2.75 30.75
C ALA A 136 -1.59 -3.17 30.17
N ASN A 137 -2.43 -2.20 29.82
CA ASN A 137 -3.66 -2.42 29.09
C ASN A 137 -3.45 -2.12 27.62
N VAL A 138 -4.04 -2.95 26.75
CA VAL A 138 -4.08 -2.72 25.31
C VAL A 138 -5.13 -1.64 25.03
N MET A 139 -4.66 -0.46 24.60
CA MET A 139 -5.51 0.70 24.31
C MET A 139 -6.13 0.60 22.90
N ASN A 140 -5.34 0.08 21.95
CA ASN A 140 -5.73 -0.10 20.56
C ASN A 140 -4.97 -1.29 19.98
N SER A 141 -5.60 -2.06 19.11
CA SER A 141 -4.95 -3.13 18.36
C SER A 141 -5.11 -2.92 16.85
N CYS A 142 -4.00 -3.04 16.13
CA CYS A 142 -3.94 -3.04 14.67
C CYS A 142 -3.94 -4.47 14.11
N GLY A 143 -3.78 -5.42 14.99
CA GLY A 143 -3.71 -6.84 14.77
C GLY A 143 -3.55 -7.56 16.10
N GLU A 144 -3.24 -8.81 16.04
CA GLU A 144 -3.07 -9.67 17.20
C GLU A 144 -1.74 -9.38 17.91
N ILE A 145 -1.79 -8.99 19.18
CA ILE A 145 -0.59 -8.86 20.03
C ILE A 145 -0.27 -10.25 20.60
N GLN A 146 1.01 -10.60 20.61
CA GLN A 146 1.49 -11.92 21.05
C GLN A 146 2.72 -11.79 21.96
N ALA A 147 3.02 -12.83 22.70
CA ALA A 147 4.27 -12.93 23.43
C ALA A 147 5.47 -12.79 22.47
N GLY A 148 6.48 -12.02 22.87
CA GLY A 148 7.65 -11.70 22.06
C GLY A 148 7.52 -10.42 21.21
N ASP A 149 6.34 -9.84 21.07
CA ASP A 149 6.19 -8.55 20.42
C ASP A 149 6.94 -7.47 21.21
N ILE A 150 7.74 -6.66 20.51
CA ILE A 150 8.54 -5.60 21.16
C ILE A 150 7.69 -4.37 21.44
N ALA A 151 8.00 -3.67 22.52
CA ALA A 151 7.36 -2.42 22.88
C ALA A 151 8.39 -1.28 22.88
N ILE A 152 8.08 -0.19 22.18
CA ILE A 152 8.89 1.04 22.17
C ILE A 152 8.04 2.22 22.66
N PRO A 153 8.65 3.29 23.18
CA PRO A 153 7.90 4.47 23.58
C PRO A 153 7.01 4.98 22.44
N PHE A 154 5.75 5.27 22.76
CA PHE A 154 4.81 5.79 21.79
C PHE A 154 5.13 7.25 21.49
N ASN A 155 5.30 7.55 20.21
CA ASN A 155 5.43 8.89 19.69
C ASN A 155 4.22 9.25 18.84
N GLN A 156 3.69 10.44 19.05
CA GLN A 156 2.58 10.94 18.26
C GLN A 156 3.03 11.16 16.82
N LYS A 157 2.30 10.57 15.86
CA LYS A 157 2.55 10.75 14.44
C LYS A 157 1.77 11.96 13.93
N PRO A 158 2.39 12.84 13.13
CA PRO A 158 1.68 13.96 12.52
C PRO A 158 0.62 13.41 11.54
N ALA A 159 -0.56 14.01 11.58
CA ALA A 159 -1.56 13.74 10.54
C ALA A 159 -1.07 14.37 9.22
N PRO A 160 -0.97 13.61 8.13
CA PRO A 160 -0.55 14.15 6.86
C PRO A 160 -1.58 15.19 6.38
N LYS A 161 -1.11 16.34 5.91
CA LYS A 161 -1.97 17.29 5.23
C LYS A 161 -2.36 16.70 3.89
N PHE A 162 -3.62 16.38 3.72
CA PHE A 162 -4.15 15.85 2.48
C PHE A 162 -4.72 16.99 1.63
N LEU A 163 -4.19 17.15 0.43
CA LEU A 163 -4.72 18.08 -0.58
C LEU A 163 -5.13 17.24 -1.78
N SER A 164 -6.44 17.10 -2.02
CA SER A 164 -6.90 16.55 -3.29
C SER A 164 -6.63 17.60 -4.37
N ALA A 165 -5.58 17.42 -5.14
CA ALA A 165 -5.35 18.17 -6.35
C ALA A 165 -5.91 17.38 -7.53
N GLY A 166 -6.29 18.04 -8.62
CA GLY A 166 -6.82 17.39 -9.81
C GLY A 166 -5.91 16.26 -10.29
N PHE A 167 -6.51 15.18 -10.76
CA PHE A 167 -5.81 14.03 -11.33
C PHE A 167 -5.53 14.28 -12.81
N ASP A 168 -4.26 14.18 -13.21
CA ASP A 168 -3.84 14.20 -14.60
C ASP A 168 -3.14 12.85 -14.92
N ARG A 169 -3.84 12.05 -15.71
CA ARG A 169 -3.36 10.71 -16.12
C ARG A 169 -2.06 10.76 -16.91
N PHE A 170 -1.86 11.80 -17.70
CA PHE A 170 -0.69 11.94 -18.56
C PHE A 170 0.27 13.05 -18.09
N ALA A 171 0.23 13.33 -16.80
CA ALA A 171 1.10 14.36 -16.22
C ALA A 171 2.57 14.14 -16.59
N PRO A 172 3.26 15.20 -17.04
CA PRO A 172 4.69 15.09 -17.37
C PRO A 172 5.52 14.74 -16.13
N PRO A 173 6.73 14.22 -16.31
CA PRO A 173 7.67 14.00 -15.21
C PRO A 173 7.85 15.26 -14.38
N SER A 174 7.80 15.14 -13.05
CA SER A 174 8.03 16.29 -12.16
C SER A 174 9.52 16.68 -12.09
N GLY A 175 10.41 15.76 -12.46
CA GLY A 175 11.87 15.92 -12.31
C GLY A 175 12.34 15.91 -10.86
N LYS A 176 11.45 15.54 -9.93
CA LYS A 176 11.71 15.46 -8.49
C LYS A 176 12.04 14.03 -8.07
N ASN A 177 12.06 13.79 -6.75
CA ASN A 177 12.38 12.48 -6.19
C ASN A 177 11.54 11.35 -6.76
N GLU A 178 12.22 10.32 -7.23
CA GLU A 178 11.63 9.10 -7.76
C GLU A 178 12.00 7.90 -6.89
N GLY A 179 11.09 6.92 -6.85
CA GLY A 179 11.25 5.68 -6.13
C GLY A 179 10.39 4.57 -6.70
N LEU A 180 10.27 3.51 -5.91
CA LEU A 180 9.57 2.29 -6.28
C LEU A 180 8.72 1.80 -5.10
N ILE A 181 7.55 1.26 -5.36
CA ILE A 181 6.78 0.49 -4.38
C ILE A 181 7.47 -0.87 -4.24
N VAL A 182 8.01 -1.13 -3.05
CA VAL A 182 8.72 -2.40 -2.79
C VAL A 182 7.74 -3.51 -2.48
N THR A 183 6.77 -3.23 -1.62
CA THR A 183 5.67 -4.12 -1.26
C THR A 183 4.58 -3.35 -0.52
N GLY A 184 3.41 -3.93 -0.36
CA GLY A 184 2.38 -3.42 0.52
C GLY A 184 2.47 -3.97 1.94
N ARG A 185 1.58 -3.50 2.82
CA ARG A 185 1.39 -4.07 4.14
C ARG A 185 1.09 -5.57 4.02
N GLU A 186 1.64 -6.36 4.94
CA GLU A 186 1.53 -7.83 4.94
C GLU A 186 2.09 -8.50 3.67
N PHE A 187 3.05 -7.84 3.02
CA PHE A 187 3.69 -8.29 1.78
C PHE A 187 2.73 -8.45 0.59
N LEU A 188 1.61 -7.71 0.60
CA LEU A 188 0.72 -7.66 -0.54
C LEU A 188 1.43 -7.05 -1.75
N ASN A 189 1.24 -7.64 -2.90
CA ASN A 189 1.85 -7.21 -4.15
C ASN A 189 0.85 -6.65 -5.17
N THR A 190 -0.45 -6.89 -4.95
CA THR A 190 -1.56 -6.25 -5.68
C THR A 190 -2.29 -5.33 -4.71
N LEU A 191 -2.40 -4.08 -5.06
CA LEU A 191 -2.74 -2.99 -4.17
C LEU A 191 -3.79 -2.09 -4.81
N GLY A 192 -4.51 -1.35 -3.97
CA GLY A 192 -5.53 -0.39 -4.38
C GLY A 192 -5.66 0.80 -3.43
N THR A 193 -6.67 1.61 -3.67
CA THR A 193 -7.00 2.72 -2.77
C THR A 193 -7.24 2.23 -1.34
N GLY A 194 -6.59 2.86 -0.37
CA GLY A 194 -6.67 2.49 1.05
C GLY A 194 -5.52 1.61 1.54
N ASP A 195 -4.74 1.02 0.63
CA ASP A 195 -3.62 0.17 1.02
C ASP A 195 -2.40 0.99 1.45
N LYS A 196 -1.61 0.39 2.36
CA LYS A 196 -0.32 0.91 2.82
C LYS A 196 0.79 0.28 2.02
N VAL A 197 1.75 1.10 1.60
CA VAL A 197 2.88 0.70 0.74
C VAL A 197 4.20 1.14 1.34
N TYR A 198 5.24 0.36 1.07
CA TYR A 198 6.60 0.69 1.47
C TYR A 198 7.43 1.05 0.24
N LEU A 199 8.09 2.21 0.32
CA LEU A 199 8.87 2.80 -0.76
C LEU A 199 10.36 2.67 -0.47
N ASN A 200 11.18 2.54 -1.53
CA ASN A 200 12.65 2.51 -1.43
C ASN A 200 13.28 3.92 -1.42
N ILE A 201 12.53 4.89 -0.97
CA ILE A 201 12.97 6.28 -0.78
C ILE A 201 12.58 6.74 0.61
N GLY A 202 13.42 7.56 1.25
CA GLY A 202 13.22 8.05 2.60
C GLY A 202 13.85 9.42 2.82
N ALA A 203 14.11 9.76 4.08
CA ALA A 203 14.67 11.06 4.49
C ALA A 203 15.99 11.40 3.78
N SER A 204 16.82 10.41 3.46
CA SER A 204 18.08 10.61 2.73
C SER A 204 17.88 11.17 1.32
N LYS A 205 16.68 11.04 0.78
CA LYS A 205 16.27 11.65 -0.51
C LYS A 205 15.29 12.82 -0.31
N GLY A 206 15.18 13.38 0.90
CA GLY A 206 14.29 14.51 1.18
C GLY A 206 12.80 14.16 1.19
N VAL A 207 12.45 12.91 1.46
CA VAL A 207 11.05 12.51 1.67
C VAL A 207 10.58 13.00 3.03
N GLU A 208 9.38 13.57 3.08
CA GLU A 208 8.77 14.11 4.30
C GLU A 208 7.33 13.61 4.46
N VAL A 209 6.86 13.49 5.69
CA VAL A 209 5.46 13.14 5.99
C VAL A 209 4.52 14.19 5.41
N GLY A 210 3.45 13.72 4.78
CA GLY A 210 2.44 14.56 4.14
C GLY A 210 2.74 14.93 2.68
N GLN A 211 3.92 14.62 2.16
CA GLN A 211 4.19 14.77 0.73
C GLN A 211 3.32 13.81 -0.09
N SER A 212 2.91 14.27 -1.28
CA SER A 212 2.12 13.47 -2.22
C SER A 212 2.99 12.98 -3.37
N TYR A 213 2.89 11.71 -3.68
CA TYR A 213 3.58 11.05 -4.78
C TYR A 213 2.58 10.53 -5.81
N ARG A 214 2.89 10.67 -7.10
CA ARG A 214 2.18 9.99 -8.18
C ARG A 214 2.72 8.57 -8.34
N ILE A 215 1.83 7.61 -8.61
CA ILE A 215 2.19 6.25 -9.02
C ILE A 215 2.06 6.20 -10.54
N TYR A 216 3.09 5.74 -11.23
CA TYR A 216 3.08 5.74 -12.69
C TYR A 216 3.77 4.53 -13.31
N ARG A 217 3.42 4.25 -14.56
CA ARG A 217 4.04 3.25 -15.43
C ARG A 217 4.57 3.89 -16.69
N THR A 218 5.66 3.33 -17.22
CA THR A 218 6.29 3.79 -18.45
C THR A 218 6.48 2.65 -19.43
N PHE A 219 6.57 3.00 -20.70
CA PHE A 219 6.93 2.06 -21.76
C PHE A 219 8.43 2.08 -22.10
N LEU A 220 9.24 2.72 -21.25
CA LEU A 220 10.68 2.88 -21.51
C LEU A 220 11.39 1.53 -21.69
N PRO A 221 12.40 1.47 -22.60
CA PRO A 221 13.22 0.28 -22.77
C PRO A 221 13.88 -0.13 -21.46
N GLY A 222 13.84 -1.42 -21.13
CA GLY A 222 14.45 -1.96 -19.92
C GLY A 222 13.61 -1.83 -18.63
N VAL A 223 12.60 -0.98 -18.62
CA VAL A 223 11.64 -0.93 -17.52
C VAL A 223 10.62 -2.05 -17.70
N LYS A 224 10.54 -2.93 -16.71
CA LYS A 224 9.51 -3.98 -16.68
C LYS A 224 8.25 -3.41 -16.08
N ASP A 225 7.17 -3.50 -16.82
CA ASP A 225 5.82 -3.21 -16.33
C ASP A 225 5.37 -4.36 -15.40
N PRO A 226 5.19 -4.12 -14.09
CA PRO A 226 4.77 -5.16 -13.16
C PRO A 226 3.45 -5.82 -13.55
N SER A 227 2.51 -5.08 -14.12
CA SER A 227 1.21 -5.60 -14.54
C SER A 227 1.33 -6.68 -15.62
N ARG A 228 2.41 -6.64 -16.42
CA ARG A 228 2.68 -7.62 -17.48
C ARG A 228 3.38 -8.88 -16.99
N MET A 229 3.93 -8.89 -15.78
CA MET A 229 4.58 -10.07 -15.23
C MET A 229 3.57 -11.17 -14.90
N TYR A 230 2.33 -10.81 -14.60
CA TYR A 230 1.22 -11.75 -14.36
C TYR A 230 0.43 -12.12 -15.62
N ALA A 231 0.51 -11.32 -16.68
CA ALA A 231 -0.16 -11.61 -17.96
C ALA A 231 0.46 -12.79 -18.73
N THR A 232 1.45 -13.47 -18.16
CA THR A 232 2.23 -14.50 -18.87
C THR A 232 1.58 -15.88 -18.89
N GLY A 233 0.38 -16.06 -18.36
CA GLY A 233 -0.20 -17.42 -18.26
C GLY A 233 -1.42 -17.70 -19.10
N TYR A 234 -2.26 -16.73 -19.39
CA TYR A 234 -3.53 -16.96 -20.09
C TYR A 234 -3.67 -16.08 -21.33
N VAL A 235 -3.30 -16.63 -22.45
CA VAL A 235 -3.74 -16.09 -23.75
C VAL A 235 -5.01 -16.85 -24.10
N PRO A 236 -6.17 -16.18 -24.17
CA PRO A 236 -7.38 -16.85 -24.62
C PRO A 236 -7.16 -17.51 -25.99
N GLU A 237 -7.53 -18.76 -26.13
CA GLU A 237 -7.33 -19.58 -27.35
C GLU A 237 -7.98 -18.96 -28.59
N TYR A 238 -8.97 -18.10 -28.39
CA TYR A 238 -9.66 -17.33 -29.44
C TYR A 238 -8.95 -16.00 -29.81
N ALA A 239 -7.90 -15.59 -29.12
CA ALA A 239 -7.04 -14.52 -29.61
C ALA A 239 -6.28 -15.05 -30.82
N GLY A 240 -6.92 -14.97 -31.98
CA GLY A 240 -6.53 -15.60 -33.21
C GLY A 240 -5.03 -15.48 -33.54
N LYS A 241 -4.56 -16.37 -34.42
CA LYS A 241 -3.16 -16.50 -34.89
C LYS A 241 -2.55 -15.22 -35.48
N GLU A 242 -3.32 -14.18 -35.66
CA GLU A 242 -2.91 -12.85 -36.11
C GLU A 242 -2.61 -11.92 -34.91
N ARG A 243 -1.73 -12.36 -34.02
CA ARG A 243 -1.01 -11.38 -33.20
C ARG A 243 -0.16 -10.57 -34.14
N MET A 244 -0.54 -9.34 -34.40
CA MET A 244 0.41 -8.37 -34.93
C MET A 244 1.57 -8.32 -33.92
N ASN A 245 2.68 -9.00 -34.24
CA ASN A 245 3.93 -8.92 -33.49
C ASN A 245 4.57 -7.53 -33.70
N TYR A 246 3.77 -6.48 -33.46
CA TYR A 246 4.27 -5.12 -33.54
C TYR A 246 5.10 -4.85 -32.30
N LYS A 247 6.40 -4.91 -32.47
CA LYS A 247 7.34 -4.51 -31.42
C LYS A 247 7.63 -3.03 -31.61
N LEU A 248 7.20 -2.22 -30.64
CA LEU A 248 7.59 -0.82 -30.58
C LEU A 248 9.10 -0.70 -30.59
N THR A 249 9.63 0.19 -31.42
CA THR A 249 11.04 0.59 -31.38
C THR A 249 11.32 1.35 -30.07
N ASP A 250 12.57 1.43 -29.66
CA ASP A 250 12.95 2.18 -28.46
C ASP A 250 12.65 3.68 -28.59
N TYR A 251 12.71 4.22 -29.81
CA TYR A 251 12.26 5.58 -30.10
C TYR A 251 10.76 5.75 -29.81
N GLN A 252 9.93 4.85 -30.34
CA GLN A 252 8.48 4.89 -30.11
C GLN A 252 8.13 4.73 -28.64
N LYS A 253 8.78 3.82 -27.91
CA LYS A 253 8.58 3.63 -26.45
C LYS A 253 8.89 4.90 -25.68
N ARG A 254 9.97 5.63 -26.03
CA ARG A 254 10.33 6.89 -25.38
C ARG A 254 9.37 8.04 -25.71
N ALA A 255 8.72 7.97 -26.86
CA ALA A 255 7.73 8.97 -27.27
C ALA A 255 6.34 8.77 -26.64
N LEU A 256 6.07 7.59 -26.06
CA LEU A 256 4.80 7.34 -25.39
C LEU A 256 4.72 8.11 -24.06
N PRO A 257 3.56 8.71 -23.76
CA PRO A 257 3.36 9.29 -22.45
C PRO A 257 3.38 8.19 -21.37
N ARG A 258 3.84 8.54 -20.20
CA ARG A 258 3.67 7.69 -19.03
C ARG A 258 2.22 7.71 -18.58
N ASP A 259 1.78 6.66 -17.92
CA ASP A 259 0.43 6.51 -17.38
C ASP A 259 0.47 6.67 -15.86
N VAL A 260 -0.07 7.77 -15.34
CA VAL A 260 -0.26 7.96 -13.90
C VAL A 260 -1.51 7.17 -13.50
N ILE A 261 -1.32 6.22 -12.60
CA ILE A 261 -2.34 5.26 -12.20
C ILE A 261 -2.84 5.42 -10.78
N GLY A 262 -2.22 6.30 -9.99
CA GLY A 262 -2.62 6.54 -8.61
C GLY A 262 -1.81 7.62 -7.91
N GLU A 263 -2.19 7.86 -6.66
CA GLU A 263 -1.51 8.82 -5.78
C GLU A 263 -1.32 8.22 -4.38
N ILE A 264 -0.20 8.59 -3.75
CA ILE A 264 0.19 8.19 -2.39
C ILE A 264 0.40 9.46 -1.56
N VAL A 265 0.00 9.43 -0.29
CA VAL A 265 0.46 10.37 0.73
C VAL A 265 1.41 9.66 1.69
N ILE A 266 2.51 10.31 2.05
CA ILE A 266 3.50 9.74 2.96
C ILE A 266 3.00 9.85 4.41
N LEU A 267 2.98 8.71 5.11
CA LEU A 267 2.55 8.58 6.50
C LEU A 267 3.73 8.53 7.48
N TRP A 268 4.84 7.91 7.07
CA TRP A 268 6.03 7.70 7.91
C TRP A 268 7.30 7.70 7.06
N VAL A 269 8.41 8.14 7.63
CA VAL A 269 9.68 8.25 6.94
C VAL A 269 10.81 7.72 7.82
N GLU A 270 11.60 6.82 7.26
CA GLU A 270 12.89 6.34 7.78
C GLU A 270 14.03 6.88 6.91
N GLY A 271 15.27 6.57 7.23
CA GLY A 271 16.42 7.09 6.48
C GLY A 271 16.35 6.74 4.99
N ARG A 272 16.09 5.48 4.65
CA ARG A 272 16.08 4.98 3.27
C ARG A 272 14.71 4.58 2.75
N THR A 273 13.71 4.54 3.61
CA THR A 273 12.37 4.05 3.28
C THR A 273 11.30 5.03 3.71
N ALA A 274 10.13 4.94 3.10
CA ALA A 274 8.93 5.63 3.56
C ALA A 274 7.73 4.69 3.50
N THR A 275 6.77 4.92 4.39
CA THR A 275 5.45 4.29 4.34
C THR A 275 4.46 5.27 3.77
N GLY A 276 3.75 4.86 2.72
CA GLY A 276 2.71 5.64 2.08
C GLY A 276 1.34 4.99 2.21
N TYR A 277 0.32 5.79 2.00
CA TYR A 277 -1.07 5.39 1.90
C TYR A 277 -1.58 5.74 0.50
N ILE A 278 -2.12 4.76 -0.22
CA ILE A 278 -2.69 4.98 -1.55
C ILE A 278 -4.00 5.73 -1.39
N THR A 279 -3.98 7.02 -1.71
CA THR A 279 -5.15 7.90 -1.58
C THR A 279 -6.13 7.72 -2.72
N MET A 280 -5.63 7.31 -3.89
CA MET A 280 -6.42 7.09 -5.09
C MET A 280 -5.70 6.14 -6.03
N ALA A 281 -6.45 5.24 -6.66
CA ALA A 281 -5.99 4.36 -7.72
C ALA A 281 -7.05 4.29 -8.84
N THR A 282 -6.61 4.35 -10.09
CA THR A 282 -7.49 4.22 -11.27
C THR A 282 -7.50 2.80 -11.82
N THR A 283 -6.53 2.00 -11.42
CA THR A 283 -6.37 0.57 -11.74
C THR A 283 -5.59 -0.10 -10.62
N GLU A 284 -5.40 -1.41 -10.70
CA GLU A 284 -4.57 -2.15 -9.77
C GLU A 284 -3.15 -1.61 -9.78
N ILE A 285 -2.61 -1.39 -8.59
CA ILE A 285 -1.23 -1.00 -8.33
C ILE A 285 -0.46 -2.23 -7.93
N TYR A 286 0.79 -2.34 -8.38
CA TYR A 286 1.62 -3.49 -8.10
C TYR A 286 2.93 -3.10 -7.41
N SER A 287 3.46 -4.02 -6.60
CA SER A 287 4.85 -3.93 -6.19
C SER A 287 5.73 -3.85 -7.44
N GLY A 288 6.66 -2.89 -7.46
CA GLY A 288 7.46 -2.58 -8.66
C GLY A 288 6.96 -1.38 -9.46
N ASP A 289 5.77 -0.85 -9.21
CA ASP A 289 5.32 0.40 -9.81
C ASP A 289 6.16 1.57 -9.31
N GLN A 290 6.43 2.51 -10.21
CA GLN A 290 7.26 3.67 -9.96
C GLN A 290 6.47 4.79 -9.27
N VAL A 291 7.13 5.55 -8.43
CA VAL A 291 6.55 6.70 -7.75
C VAL A 291 7.43 7.93 -7.93
N GLU A 292 6.83 9.11 -8.02
CA GLU A 292 7.54 10.39 -8.04
C GLU A 292 6.84 11.44 -7.18
N LEU A 293 7.61 12.35 -6.61
CA LEU A 293 7.08 13.50 -5.88
C LEU A 293 6.27 14.41 -6.83
N LYS A 294 5.04 14.74 -6.42
CA LYS A 294 4.11 15.58 -7.17
C LYS A 294 4.50 17.06 -7.24
#